data_f4451a6b7793222bf7bcd08de42e9130
#
_entry.id   f4451a6b7793222bf7bcd08de42e9130
#
_cell.length_a   1.000
_cell.length_b   1.000
_cell.length_c   1.000
_cell.angle_alpha   90.00
_cell.angle_beta   90.00
_cell.angle_gamma   90.00
#
_symmetry.space_group_name_H-M   'P 1'
#
loop_
_entity.id
_entity.type
_entity.pdbx_description
1 polymer ?
#
loop_
_entity_poly.entity_id
_entity_poly.type
_entity_poly.pdbx_seq_one_letter_code
_entity_poly.pdbx_strand_id
1 'polypeptide(L)'
;MTAIYDSDLLDKQSTVRDLLARYGVKFGIYKKDHLHEQLFPFDPMPRVIEADEFQKLEKGLKQRVTAINEFLGDIYGKQLIIKDGVIPENFIFGNRAFMKQCVGIVPPKNIHAHISGINLVQNRQGEWFVMNDNIHIPSGASYPMIARKICRRSSPKTFTDNHIEDNRNYGQLLRQTLDYVNTGGMTVILTPGRQSGVYFEHSYLAEMTGAQLVTARELTVKDNTLYFNEYTGRQIKVGALYTRIRDCYLDPANGGQSPQVGVPHIFDAYRSGNLAIVNAPGSAIADNKGIYYYMPQIIRYYLDEEPLLKNAPSYLPVNEEDRAYILDHFDNLVLKDVDGSEGYGMHFISGMARQEKELFRDIMLREPQRFIAQEVIDYQELDIMSNRERTPRKADVRMFVLMQDEPMVWKSGLTRYAMNPGSYIVNASQGGGFKDTWVLCH
;
A
#
# COMPACT_ATOMS: atom_id res chain seq x y z
N MET A 1 30.54 -4.52 4.43
CA MET A 1 29.77 -4.21 3.20
C MET A 1 30.65 -3.45 2.22
N THR A 2 31.24 -4.16 1.30
CA THR A 2 32.12 -3.61 0.26
C THR A 2 31.22 -2.95 -0.78
N ALA A 3 31.62 -1.79 -1.23
CA ALA A 3 30.85 -0.90 -2.11
C ALA A 3 30.28 -1.60 -3.36
N ILE A 4 29.07 -2.08 -3.26
CA ILE A 4 28.19 -2.45 -4.39
C ILE A 4 27.87 -1.21 -5.26
N TYR A 5 28.36 -0.05 -4.88
CA TYR A 5 28.11 1.23 -5.52
C TYR A 5 29.13 1.48 -6.61
N ASP A 6 28.74 1.12 -7.80
CA ASP A 6 29.49 1.48 -8.99
C ASP A 6 29.42 3.00 -9.18
N SER A 7 30.58 3.64 -9.24
CA SER A 7 30.70 5.07 -9.60
C SER A 7 29.94 5.37 -10.91
N ASP A 8 29.86 4.41 -11.82
CA ASP A 8 29.15 4.51 -13.10
C ASP A 8 27.65 4.83 -12.94
N LEU A 9 26.96 4.27 -11.93
CA LEU A 9 25.55 4.55 -11.68
C LEU A 9 25.33 5.98 -11.15
N LEU A 10 26.25 6.47 -10.36
CA LEU A 10 26.26 7.82 -9.83
C LEU A 10 26.59 8.86 -10.92
N ASP A 11 27.58 8.56 -11.74
CA ASP A 11 27.97 9.44 -12.86
C ASP A 11 26.83 9.60 -13.89
N LYS A 12 25.95 8.58 -13.99
CA LYS A 12 24.80 8.60 -14.88
C LYS A 12 23.50 9.11 -14.25
N GLN A 13 23.54 9.64 -13.03
CA GLN A 13 22.34 10.11 -12.32
C GLN A 13 21.49 11.09 -13.14
N SER A 14 22.14 12.07 -13.81
CA SER A 14 21.42 13.02 -14.67
C SER A 14 20.74 12.34 -15.85
N THR A 15 21.44 11.42 -16.51
CA THR A 15 20.92 10.63 -17.64
C THR A 15 19.71 9.79 -17.20
N VAL A 16 19.78 9.14 -16.04
CA VAL A 16 18.66 8.35 -15.49
C VAL A 16 17.46 9.26 -15.21
N ARG A 17 17.69 10.42 -14.60
CA ARG A 17 16.64 11.41 -14.34
C ARG A 17 15.95 11.90 -15.63
N ASP A 18 16.73 12.22 -16.66
CA ASP A 18 16.23 12.65 -17.95
C ASP A 18 15.41 11.56 -18.66
N LEU A 19 15.84 10.31 -18.54
CA LEU A 19 15.11 9.17 -19.09
C LEU A 19 13.79 8.97 -18.33
N LEU A 20 13.78 9.03 -17.00
CA LEU A 20 12.55 8.95 -16.20
C LEU A 20 11.55 10.04 -16.62
N ALA A 21 12.05 11.26 -16.82
CA ALA A 21 11.24 12.37 -17.30
C ALA A 21 10.62 12.10 -18.69
N ARG A 22 11.42 11.58 -19.63
CA ARG A 22 10.96 11.21 -20.98
C ARG A 22 9.95 10.06 -20.99
N TYR A 23 10.08 9.12 -20.05
CA TYR A 23 9.10 8.05 -19.84
C TYR A 23 7.84 8.52 -19.10
N GLY A 24 7.78 9.81 -18.71
CA GLY A 24 6.63 10.38 -18.02
C GLY A 24 6.42 9.84 -16.60
N VAL A 25 7.50 9.44 -15.93
CA VAL A 25 7.44 8.91 -14.54
C VAL A 25 7.14 10.07 -13.59
N LYS A 26 5.86 10.39 -13.49
CA LYS A 26 5.34 11.50 -12.71
C LYS A 26 4.52 10.99 -11.55
N PHE A 27 4.46 11.82 -10.53
CA PHE A 27 3.55 11.68 -9.40
C PHE A 27 2.79 13.00 -9.22
N GLY A 28 1.49 12.90 -9.01
CA GLY A 28 0.64 14.07 -8.83
C GLY A 28 0.41 14.36 -7.36
N ILE A 29 0.60 15.61 -6.98
CA ILE A 29 0.29 16.14 -5.64
C ILE A 29 -0.88 17.10 -5.78
N TYR A 30 -1.91 16.93 -4.95
CA TYR A 30 -3.01 17.88 -4.89
C TYR A 30 -2.62 19.06 -3.98
N LYS A 31 -2.66 20.28 -4.54
CA LYS A 31 -2.49 21.53 -3.80
C LYS A 31 -3.71 22.41 -4.08
N LYS A 32 -4.48 22.74 -3.04
CA LYS A 32 -5.70 23.56 -3.17
C LYS A 32 -6.62 23.06 -4.29
N ASP A 33 -6.92 21.75 -4.28
CA ASP A 33 -7.79 21.05 -5.23
C ASP A 33 -7.29 20.98 -6.69
N HIS A 34 -6.08 21.46 -6.96
CA HIS A 34 -5.43 21.33 -8.26
C HIS A 34 -4.36 20.25 -8.24
N LEU A 35 -4.39 19.38 -9.26
CA LEU A 35 -3.36 18.37 -9.47
C LEU A 35 -2.09 19.02 -10.03
N HIS A 36 -1.00 18.95 -9.27
CA HIS A 36 0.33 19.35 -9.70
C HIS A 36 1.15 18.10 -10.00
N GLU A 37 1.34 17.80 -11.28
CA GLU A 37 2.25 16.74 -11.69
C GLU A 37 3.70 17.20 -11.56
N GLN A 38 4.50 16.36 -10.92
CA GLN A 38 5.95 16.55 -10.82
C GLN A 38 6.66 15.22 -11.10
N LEU A 39 7.92 15.30 -11.50
CA LEU A 39 8.75 14.11 -11.56
C LEU A 39 8.90 13.55 -10.15
N PHE A 40 8.76 12.24 -10.01
CA PHE A 40 9.00 11.59 -8.74
C PHE A 40 10.52 11.60 -8.49
N PRO A 41 11.03 12.28 -7.44
CA PRO A 41 12.46 12.36 -7.19
C PRO A 41 13.08 10.97 -7.03
N PHE A 42 14.03 10.64 -7.88
CA PHE A 42 14.68 9.34 -7.89
C PHE A 42 16.15 9.46 -7.52
N ASP A 43 16.59 8.59 -6.62
CA ASP A 43 17.97 8.39 -6.27
C ASP A 43 18.48 7.05 -6.84
N PRO A 44 19.56 7.01 -7.64
CA PRO A 44 20.05 5.79 -8.29
C PRO A 44 20.74 4.81 -7.33
N MET A 45 21.14 5.25 -6.13
CA MET A 45 21.69 4.35 -5.11
C MET A 45 20.58 3.45 -4.55
N PRO A 46 20.61 2.14 -4.75
CA PRO A 46 19.55 1.25 -4.32
C PRO A 46 19.55 1.06 -2.80
N ARG A 47 18.41 0.67 -2.25
CA ARG A 47 18.38 -0.06 -0.99
C ARG A 47 18.72 -1.52 -1.29
N VAL A 48 19.69 -2.08 -0.59
CA VAL A 48 20.07 -3.49 -0.71
C VAL A 48 19.49 -4.27 0.47
N ILE A 49 18.87 -5.40 0.19
CA ILE A 49 18.38 -6.39 1.16
C ILE A 49 19.07 -7.71 0.84
N GLU A 50 19.82 -8.23 1.80
CA GLU A 50 20.52 -9.50 1.66
C GLU A 50 19.52 -10.67 1.54
N ALA A 51 19.92 -11.74 0.88
CA ALA A 51 19.04 -12.89 0.62
C ALA A 51 18.44 -13.50 1.89
N ASP A 52 19.25 -13.71 2.92
CA ASP A 52 18.80 -14.25 4.22
C ASP A 52 17.84 -13.31 4.96
N GLU A 53 18.07 -12.01 4.83
CA GLU A 53 17.21 -10.98 5.40
C GLU A 53 15.86 -10.98 4.68
N PHE A 54 15.87 -11.00 3.35
CA PHE A 54 14.66 -11.08 2.55
C PHE A 54 13.85 -12.34 2.86
N GLN A 55 14.48 -13.49 3.05
CA GLN A 55 13.79 -14.73 3.39
C GLN A 55 13.01 -14.63 4.71
N LYS A 56 13.57 -13.92 5.71
CA LYS A 56 12.87 -13.65 6.98
C LYS A 56 11.67 -12.72 6.77
N LEU A 57 11.86 -11.65 5.99
CA LEU A 57 10.78 -10.72 5.63
C LEU A 57 9.68 -11.44 4.85
N GLU A 58 10.04 -12.27 3.87
CA GLU A 58 9.10 -13.03 3.06
C GLU A 58 8.18 -13.91 3.91
N LYS A 59 8.73 -14.67 4.86
CA LYS A 59 7.94 -15.51 5.78
C LYS A 59 6.94 -14.69 6.60
N GLY A 60 7.40 -13.58 7.19
CA GLY A 60 6.54 -12.74 8.00
C GLY A 60 5.49 -11.97 7.19
N LEU A 61 5.82 -11.56 5.97
CA LEU A 61 4.87 -10.93 5.06
C LEU A 61 3.79 -11.90 4.61
N LYS A 62 4.16 -13.16 4.29
CA LYS A 62 3.21 -14.23 3.96
C LYS A 62 2.26 -14.49 5.12
N GLN A 63 2.78 -14.71 6.34
CA GLN A 63 1.98 -14.88 7.54
C GLN A 63 0.97 -13.74 7.72
N ARG A 64 1.44 -12.50 7.65
CA ARG A 64 0.62 -11.32 7.87
C ARG A 64 -0.52 -11.18 6.86
N VAL A 65 -0.23 -11.37 5.56
CA VAL A 65 -1.24 -11.24 4.50
C VAL A 65 -2.25 -12.39 4.54
N THR A 66 -1.83 -13.59 4.92
CA THR A 66 -2.74 -14.72 5.18
C THR A 66 -3.70 -14.36 6.31
N ALA A 67 -3.19 -13.88 7.46
CA ALA A 67 -4.02 -13.49 8.59
C ALA A 67 -5.00 -12.34 8.23
N ILE A 68 -4.57 -11.37 7.40
CA ILE A 68 -5.44 -10.30 6.90
C ILE A 68 -6.59 -10.88 6.05
N ASN A 69 -6.33 -11.84 5.19
CA ASN A 69 -7.38 -12.47 4.38
C ASN A 69 -8.38 -13.25 5.23
N GLU A 70 -7.92 -14.04 6.22
CA GLU A 70 -8.78 -14.73 7.17
C GLU A 70 -9.65 -13.74 7.97
N PHE A 71 -9.04 -12.67 8.48
CA PHE A 71 -9.74 -11.60 9.18
C PHE A 71 -10.84 -10.97 8.32
N LEU A 72 -10.53 -10.59 7.07
CA LEU A 72 -11.51 -10.01 6.16
C LEU A 72 -12.63 -11.00 5.83
N GLY A 73 -12.29 -12.27 5.59
CA GLY A 73 -13.29 -13.33 5.37
C GLY A 73 -14.23 -13.52 6.56
N ASP A 74 -13.70 -13.43 7.78
CA ASP A 74 -14.49 -13.59 9.00
C ASP A 74 -15.39 -12.38 9.27
N ILE A 75 -14.89 -11.15 9.21
CA ILE A 75 -15.70 -9.96 9.54
C ILE A 75 -16.84 -9.70 8.54
N TYR A 76 -16.68 -10.15 7.28
CA TYR A 76 -17.77 -10.12 6.29
C TYR A 76 -18.56 -11.43 6.23
N GLY A 77 -18.14 -12.46 6.96
CA GLY A 77 -18.77 -13.76 7.07
C GLY A 77 -19.36 -14.04 8.45
N LYS A 78 -18.70 -14.91 9.20
CA LYS A 78 -19.18 -15.44 10.49
C LYS A 78 -18.99 -14.48 11.67
N GLN A 79 -18.08 -13.53 11.59
CA GLN A 79 -17.75 -12.53 12.61
C GLN A 79 -17.31 -13.15 13.95
N LEU A 80 -16.53 -14.22 13.89
CA LEU A 80 -16.12 -14.97 15.07
C LEU A 80 -15.15 -14.18 15.95
N ILE A 81 -14.17 -13.49 15.37
CA ILE A 81 -13.21 -12.68 16.12
C ILE A 81 -13.87 -11.59 16.97
N ILE A 82 -15.04 -11.08 16.52
CA ILE A 82 -15.86 -10.11 17.25
C ILE A 82 -16.62 -10.81 18.38
N LYS A 83 -17.29 -11.94 18.04
CA LYS A 83 -18.08 -12.73 19.00
C LYS A 83 -17.24 -13.29 20.14
N ASP A 84 -16.00 -13.66 19.85
CA ASP A 84 -15.03 -14.16 20.82
C ASP A 84 -14.34 -13.03 21.60
N GLY A 85 -14.68 -11.76 21.31
CA GLY A 85 -14.22 -10.59 22.04
C GLY A 85 -12.74 -10.22 21.83
N VAL A 86 -12.10 -10.76 20.79
CA VAL A 86 -10.69 -10.45 20.46
C VAL A 86 -10.54 -9.02 19.96
N ILE A 87 -11.49 -8.60 19.10
CA ILE A 87 -11.58 -7.21 18.63
C ILE A 87 -12.95 -6.66 19.05
N PRO A 88 -13.00 -5.52 19.76
CA PRO A 88 -14.27 -4.89 20.11
C PRO A 88 -15.07 -4.50 18.85
N GLU A 89 -16.39 -4.74 18.87
CA GLU A 89 -17.27 -4.54 17.71
C GLU A 89 -17.23 -3.12 17.15
N ASN A 90 -17.01 -2.11 17.99
CA ASN A 90 -16.94 -0.71 17.57
C ASN A 90 -15.74 -0.42 16.64
N PHE A 91 -14.63 -1.19 16.74
CA PHE A 91 -13.50 -1.08 15.80
C PHE A 91 -13.85 -1.59 14.41
N ILE A 92 -14.84 -2.47 14.30
CA ILE A 92 -15.33 -3.01 13.02
C ILE A 92 -16.54 -2.22 12.53
N PHE A 93 -17.65 -2.24 13.27
CA PHE A 93 -18.92 -1.66 12.81
C PHE A 93 -18.95 -0.13 12.88
N GLY A 94 -18.14 0.47 13.75
CA GLY A 94 -17.93 1.93 13.81
C GLY A 94 -16.92 2.45 12.78
N ASN A 95 -16.20 1.55 12.09
CA ASN A 95 -15.20 1.93 11.10
C ASN A 95 -15.87 2.37 9.79
N ARG A 96 -15.48 3.56 9.29
CA ARG A 96 -16.03 4.11 8.03
C ARG A 96 -15.70 3.25 6.80
N ALA A 97 -14.65 2.43 6.87
CA ALA A 97 -14.27 1.54 5.79
C ALA A 97 -15.03 0.19 5.82
N PHE A 98 -15.79 -0.10 6.89
CA PHE A 98 -16.63 -1.29 6.94
C PHE A 98 -17.82 -1.13 6.02
N MET A 99 -17.95 -2.03 5.05
CA MET A 99 -18.99 -1.99 4.03
C MET A 99 -20.09 -3.00 4.35
N LYS A 100 -21.18 -2.56 5.00
CA LYS A 100 -22.33 -3.42 5.37
C LYS A 100 -22.89 -4.21 4.18
N GLN A 101 -22.88 -3.63 2.98
CA GLN A 101 -23.37 -4.27 1.76
C GLN A 101 -22.52 -5.46 1.30
N CYS A 102 -21.29 -5.60 1.83
CA CYS A 102 -20.40 -6.73 1.53
C CYS A 102 -20.58 -7.91 2.48
N VAL A 103 -21.33 -7.75 3.57
CA VAL A 103 -21.59 -8.84 4.52
C VAL A 103 -22.34 -9.99 3.82
N GLY A 104 -21.82 -11.20 3.97
CA GLY A 104 -22.35 -12.41 3.35
C GLY A 104 -21.94 -12.62 1.90
N ILE A 105 -21.15 -11.72 1.30
CA ILE A 105 -20.58 -11.93 -0.03
C ILE A 105 -19.25 -12.67 0.12
N VAL A 106 -19.11 -13.79 -0.58
CA VAL A 106 -17.85 -14.53 -0.68
C VAL A 106 -17.22 -14.18 -2.02
N PRO A 107 -16.06 -13.47 -2.04
CA PRO A 107 -15.39 -13.18 -3.29
C PRO A 107 -14.86 -14.44 -3.97
N PRO A 108 -14.59 -14.41 -5.29
CA PRO A 108 -14.00 -15.54 -5.99
C PRO A 108 -12.73 -16.03 -5.29
N LYS A 109 -12.62 -17.36 -5.13
CA LYS A 109 -11.54 -18.04 -4.38
C LYS A 109 -11.45 -17.68 -2.89
N ASN A 110 -12.45 -16.99 -2.34
CA ASN A 110 -12.47 -16.49 -0.97
C ASN A 110 -11.26 -15.56 -0.65
N ILE A 111 -10.77 -14.81 -1.64
CA ILE A 111 -9.66 -13.86 -1.46
C ILE A 111 -10.20 -12.45 -1.39
N HIS A 112 -9.91 -11.74 -0.31
CA HIS A 112 -10.31 -10.34 -0.09
C HIS A 112 -9.17 -9.37 -0.42
N ALA A 113 -7.96 -9.67 0.05
CA ALA A 113 -6.75 -8.88 -0.18
C ALA A 113 -5.85 -9.59 -1.19
N HIS A 114 -6.07 -9.33 -2.47
CA HIS A 114 -5.31 -9.96 -3.57
C HIS A 114 -3.93 -9.33 -3.74
N ILE A 115 -3.82 -8.04 -3.47
CA ILE A 115 -2.58 -7.27 -3.59
C ILE A 115 -2.43 -6.48 -2.30
N SER A 116 -1.32 -6.67 -1.61
CA SER A 116 -1.01 -6.00 -0.35
C SER A 116 0.30 -5.24 -0.47
N GLY A 117 0.33 -4.02 0.06
CA GLY A 117 1.54 -3.20 0.17
C GLY A 117 1.88 -2.95 1.63
N ILE A 118 2.85 -3.66 2.16
CA ILE A 118 3.22 -3.58 3.58
C ILE A 118 4.40 -2.63 3.73
N ASN A 119 4.23 -1.57 4.51
CA ASN A 119 5.29 -0.60 4.75
C ASN A 119 6.14 -1.03 5.94
N LEU A 120 7.43 -1.16 5.70
CA LEU A 120 8.42 -1.61 6.66
C LEU A 120 9.48 -0.51 6.88
N VAL A 121 9.96 -0.40 8.10
CA VAL A 121 11.15 0.36 8.43
C VAL A 121 12.14 -0.54 9.15
N GLN A 122 13.42 -0.24 9.00
CA GLN A 122 14.48 -0.86 9.75
C GLN A 122 15.01 0.15 10.77
N ASN A 123 15.19 -0.27 12.02
CA ASN A 123 15.83 0.58 13.01
C ASN A 123 17.36 0.53 12.88
N ARG A 124 18.08 1.35 13.63
CA ARG A 124 19.57 1.37 13.60
C ARG A 124 20.21 0.07 14.09
N GLN A 125 19.46 -0.77 14.80
CA GLN A 125 19.91 -2.10 15.26
C GLN A 125 19.69 -3.19 14.20
N GLY A 126 19.10 -2.83 13.06
CA GLY A 126 18.80 -3.77 11.96
C GLY A 126 17.49 -4.54 12.13
N GLU A 127 16.65 -4.21 13.12
CA GLU A 127 15.35 -4.83 13.31
C GLU A 127 14.29 -4.21 12.40
N TRP A 128 13.42 -5.04 11.83
CA TRP A 128 12.32 -4.62 10.98
C TRP A 128 11.02 -4.46 11.75
N PHE A 129 10.33 -3.37 11.45
CA PHE A 129 9.01 -3.06 11.98
C PHE A 129 8.03 -2.78 10.85
N VAL A 130 6.83 -3.35 10.94
CA VAL A 130 5.70 -2.96 10.11
C VAL A 130 5.16 -1.63 10.64
N MET A 131 5.00 -0.65 9.76
CA MET A 131 4.48 0.67 10.12
C MET A 131 3.01 0.83 9.80
N ASN A 132 2.55 0.19 8.74
CA ASN A 132 1.15 0.11 8.33
C ASN A 132 0.95 -0.88 7.19
N ASP A 133 -0.28 -1.35 7.05
CA ASP A 133 -0.76 -2.16 5.95
C ASP A 133 -1.49 -1.27 4.93
N ASN A 134 -1.27 -1.50 3.64
CA ASN A 134 -2.02 -0.87 2.56
C ASN A 134 -2.65 -2.00 1.75
N ILE A 135 -3.92 -2.23 1.98
CA ILE A 135 -4.67 -3.35 1.42
C ILE A 135 -5.69 -2.85 0.41
N HIS A 136 -6.27 -1.68 0.63
CA HIS A 136 -7.32 -1.16 -0.23
C HIS A 136 -6.84 -0.93 -1.67
N ILE A 137 -5.91 0.00 -1.87
CA ILE A 137 -5.38 0.35 -3.19
C ILE A 137 -3.85 0.50 -3.09
N PRO A 138 -3.10 -0.59 -2.87
CA PRO A 138 -1.66 -0.49 -2.79
C PRO A 138 -1.08 0.05 -4.10
N SER A 139 -0.23 1.06 -3.99
CA SER A 139 0.36 1.76 -5.13
C SER A 139 1.87 1.82 -5.00
N GLY A 140 2.54 1.93 -6.13
CA GLY A 140 3.97 2.23 -6.18
C GLY A 140 4.85 1.16 -6.79
N ALA A 141 4.33 -0.01 -7.19
CA ALA A 141 5.13 -1.08 -7.80
C ALA A 141 5.73 -0.70 -9.16
N SER A 142 5.07 0.17 -9.91
CA SER A 142 5.53 0.62 -11.23
C SER A 142 6.84 1.41 -11.17
N TYR A 143 7.05 2.19 -10.13
CA TYR A 143 8.21 3.08 -10.02
C TYR A 143 9.55 2.34 -9.92
N PRO A 144 9.76 1.36 -9.02
CA PRO A 144 10.99 0.59 -9.01
C PRO A 144 11.19 -0.26 -10.27
N MET A 145 10.09 -0.74 -10.89
CA MET A 145 10.19 -1.48 -12.16
C MET A 145 10.78 -0.62 -13.26
N ILE A 146 10.23 0.57 -13.50
CA ILE A 146 10.70 1.47 -14.55
C ILE A 146 12.09 2.03 -14.23
N ALA A 147 12.35 2.37 -12.97
CA ALA A 147 13.66 2.85 -12.55
C ALA A 147 14.74 1.80 -12.78
N ARG A 148 14.51 0.54 -12.39
CA ARG A 148 15.47 -0.55 -12.65
C ARG A 148 15.70 -0.81 -14.14
N LYS A 149 14.62 -0.77 -14.95
CA LYS A 149 14.74 -0.88 -16.40
C LYS A 149 15.67 0.17 -16.99
N ILE A 150 15.58 1.40 -16.52
CA ILE A 150 16.42 2.52 -16.97
C ILE A 150 17.84 2.35 -16.45
N CYS A 151 18.02 2.10 -15.15
CA CYS A 151 19.34 1.89 -14.55
C CYS A 151 20.10 0.73 -15.19
N ARG A 152 19.42 -0.39 -15.47
CA ARG A 152 20.02 -1.54 -16.16
C ARG A 152 20.51 -1.20 -17.57
N ARG A 153 19.79 -0.33 -18.29
CA ARG A 153 20.20 0.14 -19.62
C ARG A 153 21.38 1.10 -19.55
N SER A 154 21.41 1.94 -18.53
CA SER A 154 22.46 2.95 -18.35
C SER A 154 23.75 2.37 -17.79
N SER A 155 23.65 1.35 -16.92
CA SER A 155 24.79 0.74 -16.21
C SER A 155 24.67 -0.78 -16.18
N PRO A 156 24.70 -1.47 -17.34
CA PRO A 156 24.44 -2.92 -17.40
C PRO A 156 25.43 -3.75 -16.57
N LYS A 157 26.67 -3.30 -16.46
CA LYS A 157 27.74 -3.97 -15.72
C LYS A 157 27.43 -4.10 -14.23
N THR A 158 26.86 -3.06 -13.62
CA THR A 158 26.44 -3.06 -12.23
C THR A 158 25.46 -4.20 -11.92
N PHE A 159 24.56 -4.52 -12.87
CA PHE A 159 23.56 -5.55 -12.70
C PHE A 159 24.05 -6.96 -12.97
N THR A 160 25.11 -7.12 -13.77
CA THR A 160 25.79 -8.42 -13.98
C THR A 160 26.65 -8.81 -12.80
N ASP A 161 27.27 -7.85 -12.14
CA ASP A 161 28.27 -8.08 -11.11
C ASP A 161 27.65 -8.29 -9.70
N ASN A 162 26.39 -7.92 -9.49
CA ASN A 162 25.76 -7.89 -8.16
C ASN A 162 24.65 -8.95 -7.92
N HIS A 163 24.45 -9.91 -8.78
CA HIS A 163 23.49 -11.04 -8.58
C HIS A 163 22.14 -10.62 -7.97
N ILE A 164 21.47 -9.65 -8.61
CA ILE A 164 20.25 -9.03 -8.11
C ILE A 164 19.03 -9.79 -8.64
N GLU A 165 18.06 -10.10 -7.77
CA GLU A 165 16.78 -10.68 -8.14
C GLU A 165 16.05 -9.82 -9.17
N ASP A 166 15.35 -10.47 -10.09
CA ASP A 166 14.64 -9.79 -11.17
C ASP A 166 13.31 -9.20 -10.71
N ASN A 167 13.12 -7.91 -10.89
CA ASN A 167 11.87 -7.25 -10.54
C ASN A 167 10.87 -7.12 -11.71
N ARG A 168 11.23 -7.58 -12.91
CA ARG A 168 10.37 -7.47 -14.11
C ARG A 168 9.15 -8.39 -14.05
N ASN A 169 9.18 -9.40 -13.21
CA ASN A 169 8.11 -10.39 -13.07
C ASN A 169 6.84 -9.87 -12.40
N TYR A 170 6.83 -8.64 -11.81
CA TYR A 170 5.65 -8.10 -11.12
C TYR A 170 4.41 -8.05 -12.04
N GLY A 171 4.57 -7.60 -13.28
CA GLY A 171 3.46 -7.55 -14.23
C GLY A 171 2.88 -8.94 -14.52
N GLN A 172 3.74 -9.95 -14.62
CA GLN A 172 3.31 -11.36 -14.79
C GLN A 172 2.61 -11.88 -13.52
N LEU A 173 3.16 -11.63 -12.34
CA LEU A 173 2.54 -12.03 -11.06
C LEU A 173 1.17 -11.37 -10.89
N LEU A 174 1.06 -10.08 -11.20
CA LEU A 174 -0.21 -9.36 -11.15
C LEU A 174 -1.21 -9.94 -12.16
N ARG A 175 -0.77 -10.24 -13.39
CA ARG A 175 -1.62 -10.88 -14.39
C ARG A 175 -2.12 -12.24 -13.90
N GLN A 176 -1.26 -13.09 -13.37
CA GLN A 176 -1.61 -14.39 -12.81
C GLN A 176 -2.60 -14.28 -11.65
N THR A 177 -2.44 -13.28 -10.77
CA THR A 177 -3.37 -13.03 -9.67
C THR A 177 -4.75 -12.59 -10.18
N LEU A 178 -4.80 -11.73 -11.18
CA LEU A 178 -6.06 -11.31 -11.81
C LEU A 178 -6.75 -12.46 -12.54
N ASP A 179 -5.99 -13.29 -13.26
CA ASP A 179 -6.53 -14.46 -13.97
C ASP A 179 -7.02 -15.54 -13.01
N TYR A 180 -6.35 -15.72 -11.86
CA TYR A 180 -6.70 -16.71 -10.84
C TYR A 180 -8.11 -16.51 -10.30
N VAL A 181 -8.53 -15.27 -10.11
CA VAL A 181 -9.86 -14.92 -9.59
C VAL A 181 -10.89 -14.58 -10.68
N ASN A 182 -10.48 -14.54 -11.94
CA ASN A 182 -11.34 -14.17 -13.07
C ASN A 182 -12.52 -15.14 -13.22
N THR A 183 -13.74 -14.62 -13.20
CA THR A 183 -15.00 -15.39 -13.32
C THR A 183 -15.40 -15.72 -14.75
N GLY A 184 -14.49 -15.56 -15.70
CA GLY A 184 -14.71 -15.79 -17.13
C GLY A 184 -15.10 -14.51 -17.87
N GLY A 185 -14.16 -14.00 -18.65
CA GLY A 185 -14.28 -12.77 -19.41
C GLY A 185 -12.97 -12.01 -19.48
N MET A 186 -13.03 -10.78 -19.96
CA MET A 186 -11.85 -9.93 -20.05
C MET A 186 -11.45 -9.40 -18.66
N THR A 187 -10.17 -9.09 -18.49
CA THR A 187 -9.64 -8.38 -17.32
C THR A 187 -9.49 -6.91 -17.65
N VAL A 188 -10.01 -6.03 -16.79
CA VAL A 188 -9.89 -4.58 -16.93
C VAL A 188 -9.28 -3.92 -15.69
N ILE A 189 -8.64 -2.77 -15.88
CA ILE A 189 -8.17 -1.90 -14.79
C ILE A 189 -9.03 -0.63 -14.82
N LEU A 190 -9.83 -0.43 -13.76
CA LEU A 190 -10.70 0.74 -13.61
C LEU A 190 -9.90 1.91 -13.03
N THR A 191 -9.78 2.98 -13.79
CA THR A 191 -9.11 4.23 -13.39
C THR A 191 -10.11 5.39 -13.31
N PRO A 192 -9.92 6.36 -12.39
CA PRO A 192 -10.68 7.61 -12.45
C PRO A 192 -10.26 8.51 -13.62
N GLY A 193 -9.24 8.12 -14.39
CA GLY A 193 -8.74 8.86 -15.55
C GLY A 193 -7.48 9.69 -15.26
N ARG A 194 -7.14 10.57 -16.20
CA ARG A 194 -5.91 11.38 -16.16
C ARG A 194 -5.82 12.37 -15.00
N GLN A 195 -6.92 12.67 -14.35
CA GLN A 195 -6.95 13.48 -13.12
C GLN A 195 -6.40 12.76 -11.88
N SER A 196 -6.12 11.46 -11.97
CA SER A 196 -5.49 10.73 -10.88
C SER A 196 -4.01 11.09 -10.77
N GLY A 197 -3.54 11.42 -9.57
CA GLY A 197 -2.12 11.67 -9.29
C GLY A 197 -1.20 10.47 -9.54
N VAL A 198 -1.78 9.27 -9.69
CA VAL A 198 -1.06 8.02 -9.97
C VAL A 198 -1.46 7.40 -11.33
N TYR A 199 -1.97 8.21 -12.26
CA TYR A 199 -2.41 7.72 -13.58
C TYR A 199 -1.27 7.04 -14.35
N PHE A 200 -0.03 7.51 -14.18
CA PHE A 200 1.15 6.84 -14.73
C PHE A 200 1.18 5.36 -14.34
N GLU A 201 1.00 5.05 -13.05
CA GLU A 201 1.00 3.66 -12.57
C GLU A 201 -0.15 2.86 -13.16
N HIS A 202 -1.36 3.43 -13.24
CA HIS A 202 -2.50 2.72 -13.81
C HIS A 202 -2.25 2.29 -15.26
N SER A 203 -1.72 3.20 -16.09
CA SER A 203 -1.39 2.91 -17.49
C SER A 203 -0.21 1.94 -17.63
N TYR A 204 0.82 2.09 -16.79
CA TYR A 204 1.97 1.19 -16.81
C TYR A 204 1.59 -0.25 -16.40
N LEU A 205 0.76 -0.41 -15.37
CA LEU A 205 0.28 -1.74 -14.96
C LEU A 205 -0.64 -2.36 -16.01
N ALA A 206 -1.46 -1.57 -16.70
CA ALA A 206 -2.28 -2.05 -17.82
C ALA A 206 -1.41 -2.58 -18.98
N GLU A 207 -0.37 -1.84 -19.34
CA GLU A 207 0.62 -2.27 -20.33
C GLU A 207 1.31 -3.59 -19.92
N MET A 208 1.78 -3.66 -18.68
CA MET A 208 2.53 -4.82 -18.18
C MET A 208 1.69 -6.08 -18.01
N THR A 209 0.40 -5.95 -17.73
CA THR A 209 -0.53 -7.08 -17.55
C THR A 209 -1.28 -7.45 -18.82
N GLY A 210 -1.31 -6.57 -19.82
CA GLY A 210 -2.17 -6.70 -20.99
C GLY A 210 -3.67 -6.52 -20.67
N ALA A 211 -4.01 -6.01 -19.48
CA ALA A 211 -5.38 -5.69 -19.13
C ALA A 211 -5.83 -4.37 -19.80
N GLN A 212 -7.10 -4.27 -20.14
CA GLN A 212 -7.63 -3.03 -20.72
C GLN A 212 -7.77 -1.96 -19.63
N LEU A 213 -7.15 -0.80 -19.83
CA LEU A 213 -7.36 0.36 -18.96
C LEU A 213 -8.68 1.03 -19.35
N VAL A 214 -9.59 1.18 -18.39
CA VAL A 214 -10.94 1.72 -18.63
C VAL A 214 -11.33 2.75 -17.59
N THR A 215 -12.22 3.65 -17.97
CA THR A 215 -12.98 4.52 -17.08
C THR A 215 -14.39 3.98 -16.87
N ALA A 216 -15.11 4.46 -15.87
CA ALA A 216 -16.47 4.01 -15.59
C ALA A 216 -17.43 4.18 -16.79
N ARG A 217 -17.22 5.20 -17.63
CA ARG A 217 -18.05 5.49 -18.80
C ARG A 217 -18.03 4.39 -19.87
N GLU A 218 -16.97 3.57 -19.88
CA GLU A 218 -16.78 2.46 -20.81
C GLU A 218 -17.36 1.15 -20.25
N LEU A 219 -17.94 1.19 -19.05
CA LEU A 219 -18.46 0.01 -18.38
C LEU A 219 -19.97 0.11 -18.15
N THR A 220 -20.67 -1.02 -18.26
CA THR A 220 -22.12 -1.11 -18.00
C THR A 220 -22.43 -2.45 -17.34
N VAL A 221 -23.27 -2.44 -16.31
CA VAL A 221 -23.86 -3.65 -15.74
C VAL A 221 -25.20 -3.93 -16.38
N LYS A 222 -25.38 -5.15 -16.86
CA LYS A 222 -26.61 -5.66 -17.42
C LYS A 222 -26.80 -7.11 -16.97
N ASP A 223 -28.01 -7.43 -16.49
CA ASP A 223 -28.35 -8.77 -16.00
C ASP A 223 -27.31 -9.33 -15.03
N ASN A 224 -26.92 -8.53 -14.03
CA ASN A 224 -25.90 -8.84 -13.02
C ASN A 224 -24.53 -9.25 -13.62
N THR A 225 -24.18 -8.72 -14.78
CA THR A 225 -22.92 -8.98 -15.47
C THR A 225 -22.31 -7.67 -15.91
N LEU A 226 -21.00 -7.50 -15.66
CA LEU A 226 -20.27 -6.32 -16.08
C LEU A 226 -19.78 -6.49 -17.52
N TYR A 227 -19.98 -5.45 -18.34
CA TYR A 227 -19.52 -5.39 -19.73
C TYR A 227 -18.65 -4.17 -19.98
N PHE A 228 -17.60 -4.38 -20.76
CA PHE A 228 -16.84 -3.32 -21.41
C PHE A 228 -17.49 -3.00 -22.75
N ASN A 229 -17.77 -1.70 -23.01
CA ASN A 229 -18.38 -1.22 -24.24
C ASN A 229 -17.28 -0.71 -25.17
N GLU A 230 -17.00 -1.44 -26.24
CA GLU A 230 -16.12 -0.95 -27.28
C GLU A 230 -16.77 0.20 -28.05
N TYR A 231 -15.96 1.10 -28.62
CA TYR A 231 -16.44 2.18 -29.49
C TYR A 231 -17.20 1.68 -30.72
N THR A 232 -17.01 0.41 -31.12
CA THR A 232 -17.75 -0.28 -32.20
C THR A 232 -19.17 -0.64 -31.78
N GLY A 233 -19.56 -0.46 -30.53
CA GLY A 233 -20.83 -0.90 -29.95
C GLY A 233 -20.86 -2.35 -29.49
N ARG A 234 -19.75 -3.10 -29.62
CA ARG A 234 -19.64 -4.46 -29.09
C ARG A 234 -19.49 -4.41 -27.57
N GLN A 235 -20.22 -5.28 -26.88
CA GLN A 235 -20.10 -5.50 -25.44
C GLN A 235 -19.28 -6.76 -25.17
N ILE A 236 -18.26 -6.65 -24.31
CA ILE A 236 -17.40 -7.76 -23.92
C ILE A 236 -17.58 -7.98 -22.43
N LYS A 237 -17.92 -9.21 -22.00
CA LYS A 237 -18.04 -9.56 -20.60
C LYS A 237 -16.71 -9.33 -19.88
N VAL A 238 -16.77 -8.70 -18.70
CA VAL A 238 -15.67 -8.51 -17.79
C VAL A 238 -15.78 -9.54 -16.66
N GLY A 239 -14.73 -10.34 -16.47
CA GLY A 239 -14.68 -11.36 -15.40
C GLY A 239 -13.82 -10.95 -14.21
N ALA A 240 -12.84 -10.06 -14.42
CA ALA A 240 -12.01 -9.50 -13.36
C ALA A 240 -11.82 -7.98 -13.56
N LEU A 241 -12.03 -7.24 -12.49
CA LEU A 241 -11.85 -5.78 -12.46
C LEU A 241 -10.84 -5.43 -11.37
N TYR A 242 -9.67 -4.93 -11.78
CA TYR A 242 -8.72 -4.32 -10.85
C TYR A 242 -9.08 -2.86 -10.65
N THR A 243 -9.61 -2.52 -9.47
CA THR A 243 -10.06 -1.16 -9.19
C THR A 243 -8.92 -0.28 -8.68
N ARG A 244 -8.88 0.97 -9.19
CA ARG A 244 -7.98 2.03 -8.73
C ARG A 244 -8.76 3.24 -8.22
N ILE A 245 -10.02 3.01 -7.78
CA ILE A 245 -10.88 3.99 -7.13
C ILE A 245 -11.28 3.48 -5.75
N ARG A 246 -11.60 4.40 -4.85
CA ARG A 246 -12.03 4.04 -3.49
C ARG A 246 -13.40 3.36 -3.50
N ASP A 247 -13.60 2.42 -2.58
CA ASP A 247 -14.84 1.65 -2.44
C ASP A 247 -16.08 2.55 -2.34
N CYS A 248 -15.98 3.68 -1.64
CA CYS A 248 -17.08 4.65 -1.50
C CYS A 248 -17.51 5.31 -2.82
N TYR A 249 -16.72 5.19 -3.89
CA TYR A 249 -17.05 5.70 -5.22
C TYR A 249 -17.43 4.59 -6.20
N LEU A 250 -17.29 3.31 -5.81
CA LEU A 250 -17.32 2.18 -6.74
C LEU A 250 -18.73 2.00 -7.35
N ASP A 251 -19.78 2.10 -6.56
CA ASP A 251 -21.17 1.92 -7.03
C ASP A 251 -22.07 3.10 -6.66
N PRO A 252 -22.26 4.07 -7.55
CA PRO A 252 -23.13 5.22 -7.30
C PRO A 252 -24.64 4.88 -7.17
N ALA A 253 -25.08 3.73 -7.66
CA ALA A 253 -26.47 3.29 -7.51
C ALA A 253 -26.77 2.72 -6.11
N ASN A 254 -25.72 2.21 -5.41
CA ASN A 254 -25.83 1.62 -4.08
C ASN A 254 -25.09 2.47 -3.01
N GLY A 255 -25.26 3.80 -3.06
CA GLY A 255 -24.74 4.72 -2.04
C GLY A 255 -23.33 5.28 -2.31
N GLY A 256 -22.78 5.07 -3.50
CA GLY A 256 -21.50 5.66 -3.92
C GLY A 256 -21.58 7.19 -4.05
N GLN A 257 -20.51 7.87 -3.63
CA GLN A 257 -20.48 9.33 -3.52
C GLN A 257 -20.21 10.06 -4.84
N SER A 258 -19.82 9.36 -5.92
CA SER A 258 -19.46 10.01 -7.19
C SER A 258 -19.96 9.22 -8.40
N PRO A 259 -20.99 9.73 -9.10
CA PRO A 259 -21.50 9.10 -10.32
C PRO A 259 -20.56 9.20 -11.53
N GLN A 260 -19.46 9.93 -11.42
CA GLN A 260 -18.54 10.16 -12.54
C GLN A 260 -17.43 9.11 -12.64
N VAL A 261 -17.06 8.48 -11.52
CA VAL A 261 -15.92 7.55 -11.46
C VAL A 261 -16.32 6.12 -11.14
N GLY A 262 -17.51 5.90 -10.56
CA GLY A 262 -18.06 4.60 -10.22
C GLY A 262 -18.92 4.00 -11.32
N VAL A 263 -19.19 2.70 -11.24
CA VAL A 263 -20.02 1.95 -12.20
C VAL A 263 -21.32 1.58 -11.52
N PRO A 264 -22.48 2.14 -11.95
CA PRO A 264 -23.76 1.83 -11.34
C PRO A 264 -24.06 0.32 -11.38
N HIS A 265 -24.60 -0.21 -10.27
CA HIS A 265 -24.97 -1.62 -10.11
C HIS A 265 -23.80 -2.63 -10.13
N ILE A 266 -22.57 -2.19 -9.97
CA ILE A 266 -21.42 -3.10 -9.98
C ILE A 266 -21.47 -4.11 -8.82
N PHE A 267 -22.05 -3.72 -7.67
CA PHE A 267 -22.27 -4.62 -6.55
C PHE A 267 -23.27 -5.75 -6.87
N ASP A 268 -24.20 -5.56 -7.80
CA ASP A 268 -25.13 -6.61 -8.21
C ASP A 268 -24.38 -7.70 -9.00
N ALA A 269 -23.44 -7.30 -9.89
CA ALA A 269 -22.55 -8.22 -10.58
C ALA A 269 -21.57 -8.94 -9.63
N TYR A 270 -21.02 -8.23 -8.66
CA TYR A 270 -20.13 -8.79 -7.65
C TYR A 270 -20.84 -9.79 -6.73
N ARG A 271 -22.01 -9.43 -6.19
CA ARG A 271 -22.82 -10.28 -5.30
C ARG A 271 -23.30 -11.56 -5.98
N SER A 272 -23.58 -11.51 -7.28
CA SER A 272 -23.99 -12.70 -8.05
C SER A 272 -22.84 -13.62 -8.45
N GLY A 273 -21.58 -13.29 -8.07
CA GLY A 273 -20.41 -14.09 -8.40
C GLY A 273 -19.97 -13.99 -9.86
N ASN A 274 -20.53 -13.05 -10.64
CA ASN A 274 -20.22 -12.87 -12.05
C ASN A 274 -18.99 -11.97 -12.30
N LEU A 275 -18.43 -11.37 -11.24
CA LEU A 275 -17.33 -10.43 -11.31
C LEU A 275 -16.39 -10.62 -10.11
N ALA A 276 -15.11 -10.73 -10.37
CA ALA A 276 -14.07 -10.53 -9.35
C ALA A 276 -13.69 -9.04 -9.30
N ILE A 277 -13.70 -8.44 -8.10
CA ILE A 277 -13.17 -7.10 -7.86
C ILE A 277 -11.89 -7.22 -7.03
N VAL A 278 -10.81 -6.63 -7.49
CA VAL A 278 -9.46 -6.74 -6.91
C VAL A 278 -8.98 -5.35 -6.46
N ASN A 279 -8.67 -5.08 -5.17
CA ASN A 279 -8.99 -5.94 -4.02
C ASN A 279 -10.51 -5.94 -3.79
N ALA A 280 -10.97 -6.91 -3.01
CA ALA A 280 -12.40 -7.02 -2.72
C ALA A 280 -12.92 -5.78 -1.99
N PRO A 281 -14.11 -5.26 -2.35
CA PRO A 281 -14.72 -4.14 -1.66
C PRO A 281 -14.85 -4.40 -0.16
N GLY A 282 -14.53 -3.38 0.64
CA GLY A 282 -14.48 -3.48 2.09
C GLY A 282 -13.11 -3.88 2.65
N SER A 283 -12.14 -4.28 1.81
CA SER A 283 -10.77 -4.57 2.26
C SER A 283 -10.06 -3.35 2.89
N ALA A 284 -10.54 -2.15 2.61
CA ALA A 284 -10.04 -0.89 3.18
C ALA A 284 -10.02 -0.86 4.73
N ILE A 285 -10.84 -1.66 5.39
CA ILE A 285 -10.84 -1.75 6.85
C ILE A 285 -9.50 -2.25 7.40
N ALA A 286 -8.77 -3.07 6.65
CA ALA A 286 -7.46 -3.55 7.05
C ALA A 286 -6.35 -2.48 6.96
N ASP A 287 -6.60 -1.34 6.29
CA ASP A 287 -5.70 -0.17 6.29
C ASP A 287 -5.81 0.66 7.58
N ASN A 288 -6.88 0.44 8.36
CA ASN A 288 -7.16 1.23 9.55
C ASN A 288 -6.13 0.95 10.66
N LYS A 289 -5.62 2.02 11.27
CA LYS A 289 -4.56 1.90 12.28
C LYS A 289 -5.05 1.28 13.59
N GLY A 290 -6.36 1.31 13.88
CA GLY A 290 -6.94 0.55 14.97
C GLY A 290 -6.88 -0.96 14.72
N ILE A 291 -7.15 -1.40 13.48
CA ILE A 291 -6.98 -2.80 13.08
C ILE A 291 -5.51 -3.21 13.07
N TYR A 292 -4.62 -2.32 12.62
CA TYR A 292 -3.18 -2.55 12.70
C TYR A 292 -2.72 -2.83 14.16
N TYR A 293 -3.27 -2.15 15.16
CA TYR A 293 -2.99 -2.43 16.57
C TYR A 293 -3.30 -3.88 16.94
N TYR A 294 -4.41 -4.41 16.46
CA TYR A 294 -4.85 -5.79 16.74
C TYR A 294 -4.17 -6.85 15.85
N MET A 295 -3.29 -6.47 14.93
CA MET A 295 -2.69 -7.44 13.99
C MET A 295 -1.95 -8.61 14.69
N PRO A 296 -1.20 -8.42 15.79
CA PRO A 296 -0.63 -9.55 16.52
C PRO A 296 -1.68 -10.54 17.05
N GLN A 297 -2.81 -10.04 17.54
CA GLN A 297 -3.93 -10.86 18.00
C GLN A 297 -4.65 -11.55 16.84
N ILE A 298 -4.80 -10.86 15.69
CA ILE A 298 -5.37 -11.42 14.45
C ILE A 298 -4.53 -12.60 13.97
N ILE A 299 -3.20 -12.47 13.95
CA ILE A 299 -2.28 -13.57 13.55
C ILE A 299 -2.45 -14.76 14.49
N ARG A 300 -2.41 -14.55 15.81
CA ARG A 300 -2.60 -15.64 16.78
C ARG A 300 -3.96 -16.30 16.64
N TYR A 301 -5.00 -15.51 16.46
CA TYR A 301 -6.38 -16.00 16.42
C TYR A 301 -6.65 -16.90 15.19
N TYR A 302 -6.22 -16.50 14.00
CA TYR A 302 -6.50 -17.25 12.78
C TYR A 302 -5.45 -18.30 12.42
N LEU A 303 -4.18 -18.06 12.78
CA LEU A 303 -3.08 -18.93 12.37
C LEU A 303 -2.52 -19.80 13.50
N ASP A 304 -2.89 -19.52 14.76
CA ASP A 304 -2.30 -20.15 15.95
C ASP A 304 -0.75 -20.01 15.97
N GLU A 305 -0.26 -18.85 15.50
CA GLU A 305 1.17 -18.57 15.35
C GLU A 305 1.55 -17.26 16.07
N GLU A 306 2.82 -17.14 16.47
CA GLU A 306 3.36 -15.86 16.92
C GLU A 306 3.75 -14.98 15.71
N PRO A 307 3.54 -13.64 15.82
CA PRO A 307 3.92 -12.72 14.75
C PRO A 307 5.42 -12.78 14.44
N LEU A 308 5.76 -13.07 13.18
CA LEU A 308 7.15 -13.10 12.69
C LEU A 308 7.70 -11.69 12.45
N LEU A 309 6.84 -10.73 12.10
CA LEU A 309 7.17 -9.32 11.94
C LEU A 309 6.53 -8.51 13.05
N LYS A 310 7.34 -7.70 13.73
CA LYS A 310 6.87 -6.81 14.79
C LYS A 310 6.12 -5.61 14.21
N ASN A 311 5.01 -5.23 14.84
CA ASN A 311 4.46 -3.89 14.67
C ASN A 311 5.37 -2.87 15.38
N ALA A 312 5.41 -1.63 14.89
CA ALA A 312 5.92 -0.55 15.74
C ALA A 312 5.06 -0.47 17.01
N PRO A 313 5.67 -0.34 18.21
CA PRO A 313 4.92 -0.28 19.46
C PRO A 313 3.82 0.79 19.39
N SER A 314 2.60 0.38 19.65
CA SER A 314 1.42 1.22 19.43
C SER A 314 0.42 1.02 20.55
N TYR A 315 -0.31 2.06 20.88
CA TYR A 315 -1.19 2.16 22.03
C TYR A 315 -2.50 2.83 21.63
N LEU A 316 -3.64 2.30 22.12
CA LEU A 316 -4.96 2.86 21.85
C LEU A 316 -5.46 3.68 23.06
N PRO A 317 -5.73 4.98 22.91
CA PRO A 317 -6.21 5.81 24.02
C PRO A 317 -7.55 5.34 24.62
N VAL A 318 -8.31 4.51 23.92
CA VAL A 318 -9.55 3.91 24.44
C VAL A 318 -9.29 2.86 25.50
N ASN A 319 -8.14 2.19 25.48
CA ASN A 319 -7.75 1.21 26.49
C ASN A 319 -7.16 1.94 27.70
N GLU A 320 -7.54 1.56 28.89
CA GLU A 320 -7.13 2.26 30.11
C GLU A 320 -5.62 2.14 30.38
N GLU A 321 -5.05 0.96 30.23
CA GLU A 321 -3.62 0.70 30.38
C GLU A 321 -2.79 1.46 29.35
N ASP A 322 -3.18 1.39 28.08
CA ASP A 322 -2.51 2.12 27.00
C ASP A 322 -2.59 3.64 27.22
N ARG A 323 -3.74 4.13 27.65
CA ARG A 323 -3.94 5.57 27.93
C ARG A 323 -3.03 6.05 29.07
N ALA A 324 -2.86 5.25 30.11
CA ALA A 324 -1.94 5.56 31.18
C ALA A 324 -0.49 5.67 30.66
N TYR A 325 -0.06 4.70 29.85
CA TYR A 325 1.24 4.73 29.20
C TYR A 325 1.41 5.95 28.29
N ILE A 326 0.40 6.25 27.47
CA ILE A 326 0.43 7.42 26.55
C ILE A 326 0.60 8.72 27.33
N LEU A 327 -0.09 8.88 28.45
CA LEU A 327 -0.02 10.10 29.26
C LEU A 327 1.34 10.29 29.92
N ASP A 328 1.98 9.19 30.35
CA ASP A 328 3.31 9.20 30.95
C ASP A 328 4.41 9.48 29.94
N HIS A 329 4.25 8.98 28.69
CA HIS A 329 5.26 9.07 27.63
C HIS A 329 4.87 10.03 26.51
N PHE A 330 3.89 10.90 26.73
CA PHE A 330 3.23 11.71 25.70
C PHE A 330 4.19 12.44 24.77
N ASP A 331 5.25 13.04 25.34
CA ASP A 331 6.23 13.84 24.62
C ASP A 331 7.07 13.06 23.60
N ASN A 332 7.15 11.73 23.76
CA ASN A 332 7.99 10.85 22.94
C ASN A 332 7.21 10.08 21.86
N LEU A 333 5.91 10.32 21.78
CA LEU A 333 5.02 9.57 20.89
C LEU A 333 4.64 10.37 19.65
N VAL A 334 4.17 9.63 18.66
CA VAL A 334 3.47 10.16 17.47
C VAL A 334 2.00 9.79 17.61
N LEU A 335 1.11 10.80 17.66
CA LEU A 335 -0.32 10.56 17.53
C LEU A 335 -0.69 10.49 16.05
N LYS A 336 -1.50 9.51 15.71
CA LYS A 336 -1.99 9.32 14.35
C LYS A 336 -3.52 9.21 14.36
N ASP A 337 -4.19 9.90 13.46
CA ASP A 337 -5.61 9.63 13.20
C ASP A 337 -5.78 8.19 12.69
N VAL A 338 -6.69 7.41 13.26
CA VAL A 338 -6.90 5.99 12.88
C VAL A 338 -7.33 5.84 11.42
N ASP A 339 -8.10 6.79 10.90
CA ASP A 339 -8.55 6.86 9.50
C ASP A 339 -7.61 7.67 8.60
N GLY A 340 -6.52 8.23 9.15
CA GLY A 340 -5.56 9.05 8.41
C GLY A 340 -4.77 8.21 7.40
N SER A 341 -4.55 8.76 6.20
CA SER A 341 -3.79 8.13 5.13
C SER A 341 -2.73 9.08 4.56
N GLU A 342 -1.79 8.56 3.78
CA GLU A 342 -0.78 9.34 3.03
C GLU A 342 0.10 10.25 3.90
N GLY A 343 0.23 9.97 5.20
CA GLY A 343 0.99 10.78 6.16
C GLY A 343 0.25 12.01 6.69
N TYR A 344 -1.01 12.21 6.30
CA TYR A 344 -1.87 13.20 6.93
C TYR A 344 -2.40 12.68 8.27
N GLY A 345 -2.58 13.57 9.24
CA GLY A 345 -3.02 13.20 10.59
C GLY A 345 -1.93 12.50 11.42
N MET A 346 -0.65 12.73 11.12
CA MET A 346 0.49 12.33 11.94
C MET A 346 1.03 13.53 12.71
N HIS A 347 1.04 13.42 14.03
CA HIS A 347 1.41 14.50 14.93
C HIS A 347 2.59 14.07 15.80
N PHE A 348 3.79 14.54 15.47
CA PHE A 348 5.01 14.30 16.25
C PHE A 348 5.04 15.23 17.46
N ILE A 349 4.71 14.69 18.63
CA ILE A 349 4.53 15.49 19.86
C ILE A 349 5.82 16.16 20.32
N SER A 350 6.97 15.47 20.15
CA SER A 350 8.28 16.00 20.58
C SER A 350 8.64 17.36 19.98
N GLY A 351 8.18 17.64 18.75
CA GLY A 351 8.46 18.89 18.03
C GLY A 351 7.48 20.04 18.29
N MET A 352 6.43 19.81 19.10
CA MET A 352 5.37 20.80 19.33
C MET A 352 5.69 21.75 20.47
N ALA A 353 5.15 22.98 20.38
CA ALA A 353 5.15 23.90 21.48
C ALA A 353 4.27 23.38 22.65
N ARG A 354 4.55 23.82 23.88
CA ARG A 354 3.83 23.35 25.08
C ARG A 354 2.31 23.49 24.96
N GLN A 355 1.83 24.61 24.45
CA GLN A 355 0.39 24.87 24.29
C GLN A 355 -0.24 23.89 23.28
N GLU A 356 0.47 23.56 22.19
CA GLU A 356 0.02 22.60 21.21
C GLU A 356 -0.06 21.18 21.80
N LYS A 357 0.94 20.79 22.61
CA LYS A 357 0.95 19.50 23.30
C LYS A 357 -0.25 19.36 24.24
N GLU A 358 -0.53 20.40 25.03
CA GLU A 358 -1.69 20.45 25.93
C GLU A 358 -3.00 20.31 25.14
N LEU A 359 -3.13 21.03 24.01
CA LEU A 359 -4.29 20.93 23.14
C LEU A 359 -4.48 19.53 22.56
N PHE A 360 -3.41 18.90 22.02
CA PHE A 360 -3.50 17.53 21.48
C PHE A 360 -3.81 16.50 22.56
N ARG A 361 -3.26 16.66 23.75
CA ARG A 361 -3.60 15.82 24.91
C ARG A 361 -5.10 15.91 25.25
N ASP A 362 -5.66 17.12 25.31
CA ASP A 362 -7.07 17.34 25.58
C ASP A 362 -7.97 16.77 24.48
N ILE A 363 -7.61 16.95 23.21
CA ILE A 363 -8.36 16.38 22.07
C ILE A 363 -8.34 14.84 22.16
N MET A 364 -7.19 14.24 22.38
CA MET A 364 -7.05 12.79 22.52
C MET A 364 -7.91 12.23 23.68
N LEU A 365 -7.96 12.92 24.81
CA LEU A 365 -8.78 12.49 25.94
C LEU A 365 -10.29 12.61 25.70
N ARG A 366 -10.71 13.60 24.88
CA ARG A 366 -12.11 13.78 24.51
C ARG A 366 -12.57 12.84 23.37
N GLU A 367 -11.66 12.51 22.46
CA GLU A 367 -11.91 11.70 21.27
C GLU A 367 -10.95 10.49 21.20
N PRO A 368 -10.88 9.63 22.25
CA PRO A 368 -9.85 8.60 22.33
C PRO A 368 -9.91 7.55 21.21
N GLN A 369 -11.11 7.34 20.61
CA GLN A 369 -11.32 6.42 19.48
C GLN A 369 -10.75 6.96 18.17
N ARG A 370 -10.44 8.25 18.10
CA ARG A 370 -9.91 8.91 16.90
C ARG A 370 -8.42 8.62 16.68
N PHE A 371 -7.69 8.34 17.76
CA PHE A 371 -6.23 8.29 17.72
C PHE A 371 -5.67 6.91 18.05
N ILE A 372 -4.50 6.66 17.50
CA ILE A 372 -3.52 5.68 17.95
C ILE A 372 -2.22 6.43 18.28
N ALA A 373 -1.60 6.12 19.39
CA ALA A 373 -0.27 6.59 19.73
C ALA A 373 0.76 5.53 19.34
N GLN A 374 1.90 5.93 18.81
CA GLN A 374 2.95 5.03 18.38
C GLN A 374 4.31 5.56 18.83
N GLU A 375 5.21 4.66 19.26
CA GLU A 375 6.60 5.03 19.52
C GLU A 375 7.31 5.46 18.24
N VAL A 376 8.18 6.44 18.37
CA VAL A 376 9.04 6.87 17.27
C VAL A 376 10.17 5.85 17.08
N ILE A 377 10.09 5.05 16.04
CA ILE A 377 11.19 4.16 15.66
C ILE A 377 12.35 5.01 15.14
N ASP A 378 13.55 4.79 15.67
CA ASP A 378 14.75 5.44 15.13
C ASP A 378 15.19 4.74 13.85
N TYR A 379 14.71 5.25 12.70
CA TYR A 379 14.94 4.64 11.39
C TYR A 379 16.44 4.58 11.06
N GLN A 380 16.87 3.45 10.53
CA GLN A 380 18.13 3.38 9.81
C GLN A 380 18.09 4.38 8.64
N GLU A 381 19.10 5.23 8.58
CA GLU A 381 19.24 6.17 7.49
C GLU A 381 19.92 5.50 6.28
N LEU A 382 19.45 5.85 5.10
CA LEU A 382 20.06 5.47 3.84
C LEU A 382 20.69 6.69 3.19
N ASP A 383 21.85 6.51 2.62
CA ASP A 383 22.47 7.56 1.82
C ASP A 383 21.65 7.84 0.55
N ILE A 384 21.46 9.11 0.26
CA ILE A 384 20.99 9.59 -1.04
C ILE A 384 22.06 10.47 -1.68
N MET A 385 22.02 10.58 -3.00
CA MET A 385 22.88 11.50 -3.73
C MET A 385 22.21 12.86 -3.88
N SER A 386 22.75 13.83 -3.18
CA SER A 386 22.34 15.24 -3.29
C SER A 386 23.57 16.08 -3.63
N ASN A 387 23.52 16.81 -4.76
CA ASN A 387 24.64 17.67 -5.21
C ASN A 387 26.01 16.96 -5.30
N ARG A 388 26.03 15.69 -5.71
CA ARG A 388 27.21 14.80 -5.75
C ARG A 388 27.78 14.41 -4.38
N GLU A 389 27.07 14.70 -3.30
CA GLU A 389 27.43 14.30 -1.95
C GLU A 389 26.44 13.24 -1.42
N ARG A 390 26.96 12.32 -0.63
CA ARG A 390 26.12 11.35 0.09
C ARG A 390 25.54 12.02 1.31
N THR A 391 24.24 12.01 1.44
CA THR A 391 23.54 12.58 2.58
C THR A 391 22.55 11.58 3.17
N PRO A 392 22.62 11.32 4.48
CA PRO A 392 21.74 10.35 5.12
C PRO A 392 20.28 10.86 5.17
N ARG A 393 19.36 9.97 4.93
CA ARG A 393 17.91 10.23 4.99
C ARG A 393 17.19 9.04 5.61
N LYS A 394 16.18 9.33 6.41
CA LYS A 394 15.25 8.30 6.88
C LYS A 394 14.47 7.73 5.70
N ALA A 395 14.31 6.42 5.70
CA ALA A 395 13.67 5.70 4.60
C ALA A 395 12.79 4.56 5.11
N ASP A 396 11.72 4.28 4.37
CA ASP A 396 10.92 3.06 4.50
C ASP A 396 10.99 2.23 3.21
N VAL A 397 10.41 1.05 3.24
CA VAL A 397 10.19 0.24 2.06
C VAL A 397 8.77 -0.31 2.06
N ARG A 398 8.08 -0.19 0.94
CA ARG A 398 6.83 -0.90 0.68
C ARG A 398 7.12 -2.18 -0.05
N MET A 399 6.87 -3.30 0.61
CA MET A 399 6.93 -4.63 0.02
C MET A 399 5.55 -5.00 -0.51
N PHE A 400 5.51 -5.68 -1.66
CA PHE A 400 4.25 -6.11 -2.29
C PHE A 400 4.08 -7.61 -2.17
N VAL A 401 2.88 -8.02 -1.76
CA VAL A 401 2.46 -9.41 -1.69
C VAL A 401 1.23 -9.59 -2.57
N LEU A 402 1.26 -10.61 -3.42
CA LEU A 402 0.15 -10.97 -4.31
C LEU A 402 -0.41 -12.32 -3.86
N MET A 403 -1.73 -12.40 -3.66
CA MET A 403 -2.41 -13.58 -3.13
C MET A 403 -3.05 -14.38 -4.25
N GLN A 404 -2.72 -15.66 -4.28
CA GLN A 404 -3.37 -16.71 -5.08
C GLN A 404 -3.76 -17.85 -4.14
N ASP A 405 -3.45 -19.11 -4.43
CA ASP A 405 -3.55 -20.21 -3.46
C ASP A 405 -2.64 -19.94 -2.25
N GLU A 406 -1.46 -19.40 -2.54
CA GLU A 406 -0.45 -19.01 -1.56
C GLU A 406 -0.01 -17.55 -1.78
N PRO A 407 0.34 -16.82 -0.72
CA PRO A 407 0.87 -15.47 -0.86
C PRO A 407 2.28 -15.49 -1.48
N MET A 408 2.49 -14.67 -2.49
CA MET A 408 3.77 -14.48 -3.18
C MET A 408 4.32 -13.10 -2.90
N VAL A 409 5.51 -13.03 -2.32
CA VAL A 409 6.20 -11.76 -2.08
C VAL A 409 7.03 -11.39 -3.29
N TRP A 410 6.82 -10.21 -3.85
CA TRP A 410 7.64 -9.71 -4.93
C TRP A 410 9.05 -9.40 -4.43
N LYS A 411 10.07 -9.96 -5.09
CA LYS A 411 11.49 -9.82 -4.72
C LYS A 411 12.05 -8.45 -5.12
N SER A 412 11.34 -7.41 -4.72
CA SER A 412 11.68 -6.00 -4.84
C SER A 412 10.73 -5.19 -3.96
N GLY A 413 10.83 -3.87 -3.99
CA GLY A 413 9.95 -2.99 -3.26
C GLY A 413 10.13 -1.54 -3.66
N LEU A 414 9.23 -0.69 -3.19
CA LEU A 414 9.36 0.75 -3.31
C LEU A 414 10.02 1.31 -2.06
N THR A 415 11.32 1.53 -2.08
CA THR A 415 11.99 2.30 -1.03
C THR A 415 11.71 3.77 -1.23
N ARG A 416 11.18 4.44 -0.17
CA ARG A 416 10.93 5.87 -0.15
C ARG A 416 11.84 6.54 0.87
N TYR A 417 12.27 7.76 0.59
CA TYR A 417 13.13 8.51 1.50
C TYR A 417 12.61 9.93 1.73
N ALA A 418 12.89 10.47 2.91
CA ALA A 418 12.54 11.83 3.25
C ALA A 418 13.44 12.83 2.50
N MET A 419 12.86 13.90 1.94
CA MET A 419 13.65 14.94 1.27
C MET A 419 14.47 15.78 2.24
N ASN A 420 13.91 16.07 3.41
CA ASN A 420 14.56 16.89 4.42
C ASN A 420 15.34 16.03 5.43
N PRO A 421 16.56 16.45 5.82
CA PRO A 421 17.31 15.77 6.88
C PRO A 421 16.50 15.64 8.17
N GLY A 422 16.59 14.49 8.83
CA GLY A 422 15.92 14.23 10.10
C GLY A 422 14.39 14.02 10.02
N SER A 423 13.76 14.33 8.90
CA SER A 423 12.32 14.13 8.71
C SER A 423 11.95 12.65 8.65
N TYR A 424 10.84 12.27 9.29
CA TYR A 424 10.22 10.96 9.20
C TYR A 424 9.18 10.85 8.06
N ILE A 425 8.94 11.95 7.35
CA ILE A 425 7.94 12.00 6.30
C ILE A 425 8.58 11.56 4.98
N VAL A 426 8.29 10.33 4.56
CA VAL A 426 8.84 9.70 3.35
C VAL A 426 7.84 9.64 2.19
N ASN A 427 6.57 10.02 2.43
CA ASN A 427 5.51 9.87 1.44
C ASN A 427 5.71 10.78 0.22
N ALA A 428 5.47 10.24 -0.97
CA ALA A 428 5.54 10.99 -2.22
C ALA A 428 4.55 12.16 -2.26
N SER A 429 3.34 12.00 -1.70
CA SER A 429 2.32 13.04 -1.58
C SER A 429 2.80 14.28 -0.79
N GLN A 430 3.82 14.11 0.05
CA GLN A 430 4.45 15.17 0.83
C GLN A 430 5.88 15.51 0.33
N GLY A 431 6.20 15.12 -0.89
CA GLY A 431 7.45 15.47 -1.56
C GLY A 431 8.60 14.49 -1.33
N GLY A 432 8.37 13.33 -0.70
CA GLY A 432 9.38 12.27 -0.57
C GLY A 432 9.90 11.78 -1.91
N GLY A 433 11.12 11.23 -1.93
CA GLY A 433 11.71 10.60 -3.10
C GLY A 433 11.69 9.08 -3.03
N PHE A 434 12.18 8.42 -4.09
CA PHE A 434 12.26 6.96 -4.11
C PHE A 434 13.60 6.45 -4.62
N LYS A 435 13.88 5.20 -4.25
CA LYS A 435 15.02 4.39 -4.68
C LYS A 435 14.52 3.04 -5.19
N ASP A 436 15.33 2.38 -5.99
CA ASP A 436 15.15 0.96 -6.26
C ASP A 436 15.50 0.11 -5.01
N THR A 437 14.85 -1.03 -4.87
CA THR A 437 15.12 -2.01 -3.81
C THR A 437 15.69 -3.27 -4.45
N TRP A 438 16.95 -3.56 -4.16
CA TRP A 438 17.65 -4.74 -4.64
C TRP A 438 17.61 -5.83 -3.59
N VAL A 439 17.04 -6.94 -3.94
CA VAL A 439 17.16 -8.20 -3.20
C VAL A 439 18.27 -8.99 -3.85
N LEU A 440 19.24 -9.43 -3.06
CA LEU A 440 20.35 -10.22 -3.58
C LEU A 440 19.93 -11.70 -3.70
N CYS A 441 20.49 -12.38 -4.72
CA CYS A 441 20.41 -13.84 -4.84
C CYS A 441 21.40 -14.49 -3.85
N HIS A 442 21.11 -15.75 -3.46
CA HIS A 442 22.07 -16.59 -2.73
C HIS A 442 23.28 -16.95 -3.58
#